data_a52365e2d994ba6df7bc79790e310c4f
#
_entry.id   a52365e2d994ba6df7bc79790e310c4f
#
_cell.length_a   1.000
_cell.length_b   1.000
_cell.length_c   1.000
_cell.angle_alpha   90.00
_cell.angle_beta   90.00
_cell.angle_gamma   90.00
#
_symmetry.space_group_name_H-M   'P 1'
#
loop_
_entity.id
_entity.type
_entity.pdbx_description
1 polymer ?
#
loop_
_entity_poly.entity_id
_entity_poly.type
_entity_poly.pdbx_seq_one_letter_code
_entity_poly.pdbx_strand_id
1 'polypeptide(L)'
;MRRIGGLTLALALAGITVLAAPPAAAEPDTRFGSCREMRVVDPNGVAISKRAINRAVKQGFRAPLLCPIAYEANKRLDVDRDGVACERRS
;
A
#
# COMPACT_ATOMS: atom_id res chain seq x y z
N MET A 1 44.03 -28.65 13.28
CA MET A 1 43.58 -28.39 13.36
C MET A 1 42.81 -27.94 13.28
N ARG A 2 42.85 -28.09 13.16
CA ARG A 2 42.15 -27.59 13.08
C ARG A 2 41.30 -27.05 12.84
N ARG A 3 41.22 -26.96 12.74
CA ARG A 3 40.45 -26.42 12.54
C ARG A 3 39.73 -25.84 12.27
N ILE A 4 39.79 -25.80 12.08
CA ILE A 4 39.11 -25.18 11.86
C ILE A 4 38.32 -24.79 11.60
N GLY A 5 38.46 -24.93 11.45
CA GLY A 5 37.68 -24.40 11.12
C GLY A 5 36.87 -23.96 11.02
N GLY A 6 36.85 -23.97 10.91
CA GLY A 6 36.03 -23.47 10.67
C GLY A 6 35.28 -22.95 10.59
N LEU A 7 35.22 -22.87 10.53
CA LEU A 7 34.40 -22.27 10.40
C LEU A 7 33.70 -21.84 10.03
N THR A 8 33.94 -22.04 9.79
CA THR A 8 33.24 -21.51 9.47
C THR A 8 32.34 -21.12 9.29
N LEU A 9 32.30 -20.99 9.26
CA LEU A 9 31.32 -20.44 9.09
C LEU A 9 30.51 -20.10 8.80
N ALA A 10 30.69 -20.35 8.69
CA ALA A 10 29.84 -19.85 8.43
C ALA A 10 29.10 -19.39 8.38
N LEU A 11 29.12 -19.18 8.47
CA LEU A 11 28.28 -18.43 8.42
C LEU A 11 27.64 -18.03 7.93
N ALA A 12 27.69 -18.18 7.54
CA ALA A 12 27.11 -17.54 7.12
C ALA A 12 26.21 -17.31 7.04
N LEU A 13 26.16 -17.45 7.13
CA LEU A 13 25.27 -17.01 7.07
C LEU A 13 24.52 -16.52 6.92
N ALA A 14 24.65 -16.60 6.91
CA ALA A 14 24.03 -15.89 6.88
C ALA A 14 23.36 -15.32 6.52
N GLY A 15 23.39 -15.24 6.32
CA GLY A 15 22.85 -14.53 5.98
C GLY A 15 21.96 -14.28 5.84
N ILE A 16 21.80 -14.55 5.74
CA ILE A 16 21.08 -14.23 5.64
C ILE A 16 20.15 -13.87 5.36
N THR A 17 20.07 -13.85 5.20
CA THR A 17 19.28 -13.42 5.00
C THR A 17 18.37 -12.91 4.90
N VAL A 18 18.19 -12.97 4.93
CA VAL A 18 17.36 -12.46 4.82
C VAL A 18 16.62 -11.93 4.60
N LEU A 19 16.62 -11.82 4.45
CA LEU A 19 15.96 -11.28 4.21
C LEU A 19 15.05 -10.96 3.62
N ALA A 20 14.70 -11.27 3.49
CA ALA A 20 13.76 -10.87 2.48
C ALA A 20 12.70 -10.04 3.10
N ALA A 21 12.83 -8.81 2.91
CA ALA A 21 11.76 -7.91 3.26
C ALA A 21 10.52 -8.41 2.55
N PRO A 22 9.40 -8.53 3.23
CA PRO A 22 8.13 -8.79 2.55
C PRO A 22 7.92 -7.67 1.54
N PRO A 23 7.24 -7.93 0.43
CA PRO A 23 6.88 -6.86 -0.47
C PRO A 23 6.16 -5.84 0.38
N ALA A 24 6.74 -4.70 0.44
CA ALA A 24 6.23 -3.68 1.32
C ALA A 24 4.86 -3.24 0.87
N ALA A 25 3.92 -3.22 1.77
CA ALA A 25 2.75 -2.40 1.60
C ALA A 25 3.27 -0.98 1.44
N ALA A 26 2.63 -0.18 0.60
CA ALA A 26 3.00 1.20 0.47
C ALA A 26 2.82 1.89 1.82
N GLU A 27 3.70 2.82 2.13
CA GLU A 27 3.52 3.66 3.29
C GLU A 27 2.20 4.41 3.17
N PRO A 28 1.51 4.68 4.27
CA PRO A 28 0.22 5.39 4.20
C PRO A 28 0.29 6.72 3.45
N ASP A 29 1.43 7.39 3.50
CA ASP A 29 1.60 8.67 2.83
C ASP A 29 2.25 8.55 1.46
N THR A 30 2.30 7.36 0.88
CA THR A 30 2.86 7.17 -0.45
C THR A 30 2.05 7.94 -1.48
N ARG A 31 2.75 8.69 -2.32
CA ARG A 31 2.15 9.41 -3.42
C ARG A 31 2.27 8.59 -4.68
N PHE A 32 1.14 8.18 -5.23
CA PHE A 32 1.11 7.37 -6.43
C PHE A 32 1.10 8.24 -7.68
N GLY A 33 1.65 7.74 -8.77
CA GLY A 33 1.65 8.46 -10.03
C GLY A 33 0.30 8.45 -10.72
N SER A 34 -0.52 7.44 -10.44
CA SER A 34 -1.80 7.28 -11.12
C SER A 34 -2.71 6.36 -10.30
N CYS A 35 -3.99 6.34 -10.68
CA CYS A 35 -4.93 5.40 -10.06
C CYS A 35 -4.56 3.96 -10.35
N ARG A 36 -3.97 3.72 -11.51
CA ARG A 36 -3.52 2.38 -11.85
C ARG A 36 -2.50 1.87 -10.83
N GLU A 37 -1.55 2.72 -10.46
CA GLU A 37 -0.55 2.36 -9.46
C GLU A 37 -1.18 2.20 -8.09
N MET A 38 -2.04 3.12 -7.70
CA MET A 38 -2.70 3.03 -6.40
C MET A 38 -3.47 1.73 -6.27
N ARG A 39 -4.18 1.31 -7.32
CA ARG A 39 -5.04 0.14 -7.24
C ARG A 39 -4.29 -1.17 -7.11
N VAL A 40 -2.98 -1.18 -7.32
CA VAL A 40 -2.16 -2.35 -7.01
C VAL A 40 -2.13 -2.57 -5.50
N VAL A 41 -2.12 -1.50 -4.72
CA VAL A 41 -2.05 -1.56 -3.26
C VAL A 41 -3.44 -1.45 -2.65
N ASP A 42 -4.23 -0.51 -3.13
CA ASP A 42 -5.59 -0.22 -2.63
C ASP A 42 -6.56 -0.36 -3.78
N PRO A 43 -7.03 -1.58 -4.06
CA PRO A 43 -7.80 -1.86 -5.27
C PRO A 43 -9.06 -1.02 -5.46
N ASN A 44 -9.65 -0.55 -4.39
CA ASN A 44 -10.89 0.22 -4.45
C ASN A 44 -10.70 1.70 -4.13
N GLY A 45 -9.44 2.13 -4.06
CA GLY A 45 -9.12 3.51 -3.73
C GLY A 45 -9.08 3.79 -2.24
N VAL A 46 -8.86 5.04 -1.89
CA VAL A 46 -8.77 5.47 -0.49
C VAL A 46 -9.73 6.63 -0.24
N ALA A 47 -10.32 6.66 0.94
CA ALA A 47 -11.31 7.66 1.30
C ALA A 47 -10.84 8.49 2.48
N ILE A 48 -11.27 9.76 2.47
CA ILE A 48 -10.94 10.67 3.56
C ILE A 48 -11.81 10.44 4.79
N SER A 49 -13.00 9.87 4.63
CA SER A 49 -13.94 9.71 5.74
C SER A 49 -14.93 8.59 5.47
N LYS A 50 -15.59 8.14 6.54
CA LYS A 50 -16.66 7.16 6.41
C LYS A 50 -17.82 7.70 5.59
N ARG A 51 -18.09 9.00 5.71
CA ARG A 51 -19.14 9.63 4.93
C ARG A 51 -18.85 9.49 3.42
N ALA A 52 -17.58 9.70 3.05
CA ALA A 52 -17.20 9.57 1.66
C ALA A 52 -17.36 8.12 1.19
N ILE A 53 -17.02 7.14 2.04
CA ILE A 53 -17.21 5.73 1.70
C ILE A 53 -18.69 5.43 1.48
N ASN A 54 -19.53 5.87 2.40
CA ASN A 54 -20.97 5.60 2.29
C ASN A 54 -21.56 6.21 1.04
N ARG A 55 -21.12 7.41 0.68
CA ARG A 55 -21.57 8.07 -0.54
C ARG A 55 -21.13 7.30 -1.77
N ALA A 56 -19.88 6.86 -1.80
CA ALA A 56 -19.35 6.10 -2.92
C ALA A 56 -20.13 4.80 -3.12
N VAL A 57 -20.38 4.07 -2.03
CA VAL A 57 -21.12 2.82 -2.11
C VAL A 57 -22.53 3.05 -2.62
N LYS A 58 -23.20 4.12 -2.17
CA LYS A 58 -24.53 4.46 -2.67
C LYS A 58 -24.52 4.76 -4.16
N GLN A 59 -23.41 5.26 -4.68
CA GLN A 59 -23.28 5.61 -6.09
C GLN A 59 -22.84 4.42 -6.95
N GLY A 60 -22.69 3.24 -6.36
CA GLY A 60 -22.34 2.04 -7.10
C GLY A 60 -20.87 1.73 -7.17
N PHE A 61 -20.07 2.41 -6.36
CA PHE A 61 -18.64 2.11 -6.28
C PHE A 61 -18.38 1.06 -5.21
N ARG A 62 -17.26 0.38 -5.31
CA ARG A 62 -16.81 -0.52 -4.26
C ARG A 62 -16.37 0.30 -3.07
N ALA A 63 -16.48 -0.29 -1.87
CA ALA A 63 -16.08 0.42 -0.66
C ALA A 63 -14.56 0.65 -0.67
N PRO A 64 -14.13 1.91 -0.70
CA PRO A 64 -12.70 2.22 -0.62
C PRO A 64 -12.17 2.03 0.80
N LEU A 65 -10.85 2.01 0.92
CA LEU A 65 -10.20 1.93 2.21
C LEU A 65 -10.29 3.27 2.93
N LEU A 66 -10.68 3.25 4.19
CA LEU A 66 -10.65 4.47 4.99
C LEU A 66 -9.21 4.77 5.39
N CYS A 67 -8.61 5.75 4.76
CA CYS A 67 -7.25 6.15 5.05
C CYS A 67 -7.04 7.63 4.72
N PRO A 68 -7.36 8.52 5.67
CA PRO A 68 -7.21 9.96 5.42
C PRO A 68 -5.81 10.38 5.01
N ILE A 69 -4.79 9.75 5.59
CA ILE A 69 -3.41 10.09 5.27
C ILE A 69 -3.11 9.78 3.80
N ALA A 70 -3.51 8.58 3.35
CA ALA A 70 -3.31 8.20 1.95
C ALA A 70 -4.14 9.08 1.02
N TYR A 71 -5.34 9.43 1.43
CA TYR A 71 -6.18 10.34 0.64
C TYR A 71 -5.48 11.69 0.46
N GLU A 72 -5.00 12.29 1.54
CA GLU A 72 -4.36 13.60 1.46
C GLU A 72 -3.12 13.56 0.57
N ALA A 73 -2.33 12.50 0.65
CA ALA A 73 -1.15 12.35 -0.17
C ALA A 73 -1.50 12.20 -1.65
N ASN A 74 -2.73 11.78 -1.96
CA ASN A 74 -3.17 11.47 -3.32
C ASN A 74 -4.43 12.23 -3.73
N LYS A 75 -4.69 13.34 -3.09
CA LYS A 75 -5.90 14.12 -3.32
C LYS A 75 -6.07 14.52 -4.78
N ARG A 76 -5.00 14.71 -5.50
CA ARG A 76 -5.09 15.06 -6.91
C ARG A 76 -5.70 13.95 -7.77
N LEU A 77 -5.75 12.72 -7.24
CA LEU A 77 -6.36 11.59 -7.93
C LEU A 77 -7.85 11.46 -7.61
N ASP A 78 -8.39 12.35 -6.80
CA ASP A 78 -9.81 12.47 -6.54
C ASP A 78 -10.38 13.46 -7.55
N VAL A 79 -10.69 12.97 -8.74
CA VAL A 79 -11.03 13.82 -9.88
C VAL A 79 -12.34 14.58 -9.66
N ASP A 80 -13.34 13.93 -9.08
CA ASP A 80 -14.65 14.54 -8.86
C ASP A 80 -14.81 15.13 -7.47
N ARG A 81 -13.75 15.09 -6.67
CA ARG A 81 -13.72 15.73 -5.36
C ARG A 81 -14.81 15.27 -4.41
N ASP A 82 -15.08 13.98 -4.41
CA ASP A 82 -16.08 13.40 -3.52
C ASP A 82 -15.50 12.78 -2.26
N GLY A 83 -14.20 12.95 -2.04
CA GLY A 83 -13.55 12.41 -0.85
C GLY A 83 -13.00 11.01 -1.02
N VAL A 84 -12.98 10.48 -2.24
CA VAL A 84 -12.39 9.19 -2.55
C VAL A 84 -11.45 9.34 -3.72
N ALA A 85 -10.20 8.95 -3.53
CA ALA A 85 -9.24 8.91 -4.62
C ALA A 85 -9.28 7.54 -5.27
N CYS A 86 -9.32 7.50 -6.60
CA CYS A 86 -9.22 6.27 -7.38
C CYS A 86 -10.35 5.27 -7.12
N GLU A 87 -11.56 5.76 -6.94
CA GLU A 87 -12.71 4.89 -6.73
C GLU A 87 -12.91 3.92 -7.90
N ARG A 88 -13.51 2.77 -7.61
CA ARG A 88 -13.70 1.71 -8.57
C ARG A 88 -15.13 1.22 -8.53
N ARG A 89 -15.75 1.12 -9.70
CA ARG A 89 -17.11 0.61 -9.78
C ARG A 89 -17.18 -0.87 -9.42
N SER A 90 -18.26 -1.21 -8.75
CA SER A 90 -18.49 -2.61 -8.38
C SER A 90 -18.98 -3.43 -9.57
#